data_1d28994d4069108e27a306510461b7c3
#
_entry.id   1d28994d4069108e27a306510461b7c3
#
_cell.length_a   1.000
_cell.length_b   1.000
_cell.length_c   1.000
_cell.angle_alpha   90.00
_cell.angle_beta   90.00
_cell.angle_gamma   90.00
#
_symmetry.space_group_name_H-M   'P 1'
#
loop_
_entity.id
_entity.type
_entity.pdbx_description
1 polymer ?
#
loop_
_entity_poly.entity_id
_entity_poly.type
_entity_poly.pdbx_seq_one_letter_code
_entity_poly.pdbx_strand_id
1 'polypeptide(L)'
;MNMSFLGIFIFGVVLLIGIAVLASFVGLCVVLIKALLKYIHSSEVRKEKSEIKKSLGEVLRQHREECKMTQEFVAESIGVSRQAVSKWENGTSDPSTSNLIALAKLFDISPEDLLREVE
;
A
#
# COMPACT_ATOMS: atom_id res chain seq x y z
N MET A 1 8.27 64.45 -19.67
CA MET A 1 7.47 63.28 -19.33
C MET A 1 6.86 63.53 -17.95
N ASN A 2 5.54 63.56 -17.87
CA ASN A 2 4.88 63.92 -16.60
C ASN A 2 5.10 62.85 -15.56
N MET A 3 5.44 63.25 -14.33
CA MET A 3 5.60 62.31 -13.16
C MET A 3 4.44 61.35 -13.00
N SER A 4 3.25 61.71 -13.43
CA SER A 4 2.04 60.88 -13.43
C SER A 4 2.12 59.65 -14.35
N PHE A 5 2.75 59.75 -15.53
CA PHE A 5 2.94 58.62 -16.46
C PHE A 5 3.96 57.61 -15.91
N LEU A 6 5.03 58.09 -15.32
CA LEU A 6 6.05 57.24 -14.71
C LEU A 6 5.49 56.50 -13.48
N GLY A 7 4.66 57.19 -12.68
CA GLY A 7 4.00 56.57 -11.53
C GLY A 7 3.03 55.44 -11.93
N ILE A 8 2.21 55.65 -12.96
CA ILE A 8 1.30 54.65 -13.49
C ILE A 8 2.06 53.44 -14.04
N PHE A 9 3.16 53.69 -14.76
CA PHE A 9 4.02 52.63 -15.31
C PHE A 9 4.66 51.78 -14.20
N ILE A 10 5.25 52.40 -13.18
CA ILE A 10 5.83 51.73 -12.03
C ILE A 10 4.75 50.91 -11.27
N PHE A 11 3.60 51.50 -11.03
CA PHE A 11 2.50 50.79 -10.40
C PHE A 11 2.05 49.56 -11.18
N GLY A 12 1.93 49.67 -12.52
CA GLY A 12 1.60 48.53 -13.39
C GLY A 12 2.64 47.42 -13.33
N VAL A 13 3.93 47.75 -13.33
CA VAL A 13 5.02 46.78 -13.22
C VAL A 13 5.01 46.06 -11.86
N VAL A 14 4.84 46.79 -10.75
CA VAL A 14 4.75 46.23 -9.41
C VAL A 14 3.53 45.30 -9.28
N LEU A 15 2.41 45.68 -9.85
CA LEU A 15 1.20 44.84 -9.87
C LEU A 15 1.44 43.53 -10.64
N LEU A 16 2.07 43.56 -11.80
CA LEU A 16 2.39 42.38 -12.60
C LEU A 16 3.35 41.43 -11.85
N ILE A 17 4.37 41.99 -11.21
CA ILE A 17 5.31 41.22 -10.42
C ILE A 17 4.56 40.54 -9.24
N GLY A 18 3.70 41.29 -8.56
CA GLY A 18 2.89 40.75 -7.45
C GLY A 18 2.01 39.59 -7.89
N ILE A 19 1.34 39.69 -9.05
CA ILE A 19 0.52 38.62 -9.62
C ILE A 19 1.38 37.40 -9.98
N ALA A 20 2.55 37.61 -10.59
CA ALA A 20 3.47 36.53 -10.94
C ALA A 20 3.99 35.76 -9.72
N VAL A 21 4.35 36.48 -8.66
CA VAL A 21 4.78 35.88 -7.38
C VAL A 21 3.65 35.10 -6.74
N LEU A 22 2.44 35.64 -6.72
CA LEU A 22 1.27 34.96 -6.18
C LEU A 22 0.94 33.68 -6.97
N ALA A 23 0.95 33.74 -8.29
CA ALA A 23 0.72 32.57 -9.15
C ALA A 23 1.77 31.47 -8.93
N SER A 24 3.05 31.85 -8.79
CA SER A 24 4.15 30.93 -8.47
C SER A 24 3.96 30.27 -7.11
N PHE A 25 3.57 31.03 -6.11
CA PHE A 25 3.30 30.52 -4.76
C PHE A 25 2.13 29.52 -4.73
N VAL A 26 1.02 29.87 -5.41
CA VAL A 26 -0.14 28.98 -5.54
C VAL A 26 0.25 27.68 -6.25
N GLY A 27 1.02 27.78 -7.34
CA GLY A 27 1.52 26.61 -8.07
C GLY A 27 2.36 25.69 -7.17
N LEU A 28 3.27 26.25 -6.38
CA LEU A 28 4.08 25.51 -5.42
C LEU A 28 3.21 24.82 -4.36
N CYS A 29 2.25 25.51 -3.79
CA CYS A 29 1.30 24.94 -2.83
C CYS A 29 0.52 23.75 -3.41
N VAL A 30 0.03 23.86 -4.63
CA VAL A 30 -0.70 22.77 -5.30
C VAL A 30 0.20 21.55 -5.50
N VAL A 31 1.45 21.73 -5.91
CA VAL A 31 2.42 20.63 -6.06
C VAL A 31 2.70 19.96 -4.72
N LEU A 32 2.92 20.73 -3.67
CA LEU A 32 3.16 20.21 -2.31
C LEU A 32 1.94 19.43 -1.78
N ILE A 33 0.74 19.94 -1.96
CA ILE A 33 -0.49 19.26 -1.55
C ILE A 33 -0.65 17.93 -2.29
N LYS A 34 -0.45 17.91 -3.62
CA LYS A 34 -0.51 16.67 -4.42
C LYS A 34 0.53 15.64 -3.97
N ALA A 35 1.76 16.07 -3.68
CA ALA A 35 2.81 15.20 -3.19
C ALA A 35 2.47 14.62 -1.81
N LEU A 36 1.92 15.43 -0.92
CA LEU A 36 1.51 15.02 0.42
C LEU A 36 0.33 14.04 0.37
N LEU A 37 -0.69 14.31 -0.44
CA LEU A 37 -1.84 13.42 -0.63
C LEU A 37 -1.40 12.07 -1.21
N LYS A 38 -0.48 12.06 -2.17
CA LYS A 38 0.10 10.83 -2.72
C LYS A 38 0.85 10.03 -1.65
N TYR A 39 1.61 10.69 -0.79
CA TYR A 39 2.33 10.05 0.30
C TYR A 39 1.38 9.41 1.33
N ILE A 40 0.35 10.15 1.76
CA ILE A 40 -0.66 9.66 2.71
C ILE A 40 -1.41 8.46 2.14
N HIS A 41 -1.89 8.55 0.91
CA HIS A 41 -2.59 7.43 0.25
C HIS A 41 -1.72 6.19 0.11
N SER A 42 -0.45 6.35 -0.23
CA SER A 42 0.51 5.24 -0.30
C SER A 42 0.77 4.59 1.07
N SER A 43 0.73 5.36 2.14
CA SER A 43 0.88 4.88 3.52
C SER A 43 -0.31 4.04 3.98
N GLU A 44 -1.53 4.47 3.67
CA GLU A 44 -2.76 3.73 3.99
C GLU A 44 -2.82 2.39 3.27
N VAL A 45 -2.55 2.37 1.96
CA VAL A 45 -2.50 1.13 1.17
C VAL A 45 -1.45 0.15 1.71
N ARG A 46 -0.31 0.63 2.20
CA ARG A 46 0.71 -0.24 2.82
C ARG A 46 0.24 -0.84 4.14
N LYS A 47 -0.46 -0.07 4.97
CA LYS A 47 -1.03 -0.55 6.24
C LYS A 47 -2.09 -1.62 5.97
N GLU A 48 -3.05 -1.34 5.10
CA GLU A 48 -4.09 -2.27 4.71
C GLU A 48 -3.53 -3.60 4.18
N LYS A 49 -2.55 -3.54 3.27
CA LYS A 49 -1.86 -4.75 2.79
C LYS A 49 -1.15 -5.51 3.91
N SER A 50 -0.57 -4.82 4.89
CA SER A 50 0.09 -5.45 6.02
C SER A 50 -0.90 -6.15 6.95
N GLU A 51 -2.07 -5.58 7.16
CA GLU A 51 -3.14 -6.18 7.95
C GLU A 51 -3.72 -7.42 7.26
N ILE A 52 -3.99 -7.35 5.96
CA ILE A 52 -4.43 -8.49 5.16
C ILE A 52 -3.41 -9.64 5.22
N LYS A 53 -2.12 -9.37 5.13
CA LYS A 53 -1.06 -10.39 5.24
C LYS A 53 -1.06 -11.10 6.60
N LYS A 54 -1.26 -10.35 7.67
CA LYS A 54 -1.35 -10.93 9.02
C LYS A 54 -2.59 -11.80 9.15
N SER A 55 -3.74 -11.33 8.70
CA SER A 55 -4.99 -12.07 8.75
C SER A 55 -4.90 -13.37 7.95
N LEU A 56 -4.37 -13.34 6.73
CA LEU A 56 -4.14 -14.55 5.93
C LEU A 56 -3.19 -15.52 6.64
N GLY A 57 -2.11 -15.02 7.22
CA GLY A 57 -1.14 -15.85 7.96
C GLY A 57 -1.77 -16.58 9.16
N GLU A 58 -2.62 -15.88 9.91
CA GLU A 58 -3.37 -16.45 11.02
C GLU A 58 -4.34 -17.54 10.57
N VAL A 59 -5.08 -17.31 9.49
CA VAL A 59 -5.99 -18.29 8.90
C VAL A 59 -5.23 -19.54 8.43
N LEU A 60 -4.12 -19.39 7.74
CA LEU A 60 -3.28 -20.51 7.30
C LEU A 60 -2.75 -21.33 8.47
N ARG A 61 -2.28 -20.65 9.50
CA ARG A 61 -1.80 -21.30 10.73
C ARG A 61 -2.91 -22.06 11.43
N GLN A 62 -4.09 -21.46 11.56
CA GLN A 62 -5.24 -22.10 12.20
C GLN A 62 -5.62 -23.40 11.48
N HIS A 63 -5.80 -23.37 10.16
CA HIS A 63 -6.13 -24.57 9.37
C HIS A 63 -5.05 -25.66 9.50
N ARG A 64 -3.77 -25.27 9.47
CA ARG A 64 -2.67 -26.21 9.68
C ARG A 64 -2.74 -26.88 11.05
N GLU A 65 -2.98 -26.12 12.10
CA GLU A 65 -3.07 -26.63 13.48
C GLU A 65 -4.32 -27.50 13.68
N GLU A 66 -5.44 -27.14 13.11
CA GLU A 66 -6.67 -27.94 13.11
C GLU A 66 -6.46 -29.29 12.42
N CYS A 67 -5.73 -29.31 11.31
CA CYS A 67 -5.31 -30.52 10.61
C CYS A 67 -4.18 -31.27 11.33
N LYS A 68 -3.66 -30.78 12.46
CA LYS A 68 -2.54 -31.35 13.22
C LYS A 68 -1.26 -31.53 12.40
N MET A 69 -1.01 -30.62 11.47
CA MET A 69 0.15 -30.63 10.60
C MET A 69 1.27 -29.74 11.15
N THR A 70 2.53 -30.12 10.90
CA THR A 70 3.69 -29.25 11.15
C THR A 70 3.97 -28.35 9.96
N GLN A 71 4.69 -27.25 10.17
CA GLN A 71 5.15 -26.39 9.07
C GLN A 71 6.01 -27.15 8.05
N GLU A 72 6.83 -28.09 8.50
CA GLU A 72 7.64 -28.96 7.65
C GLU A 72 6.79 -29.85 6.76
N PHE A 73 5.79 -30.51 7.35
CA PHE A 73 4.88 -31.36 6.59
C PHE A 73 4.12 -30.58 5.50
N VAL A 74 3.61 -29.40 5.83
CA VAL A 74 2.95 -28.52 4.86
C VAL A 74 3.93 -28.12 3.75
N ALA A 75 5.15 -27.70 4.10
CA ALA A 75 6.18 -27.31 3.14
C ALA A 75 6.54 -28.44 2.16
N GLU A 76 6.77 -29.64 2.67
CA GLU A 76 7.05 -30.82 1.84
C GLU A 76 5.86 -31.17 0.94
N SER A 77 4.64 -31.11 1.47
CA SER A 77 3.41 -31.45 0.75
C SER A 77 3.15 -30.55 -0.45
N ILE A 78 3.51 -29.29 -0.39
CA ILE A 78 3.28 -28.30 -1.47
C ILE A 78 4.57 -27.91 -2.22
N GLY A 79 5.71 -28.50 -1.87
CA GLY A 79 6.99 -28.29 -2.57
C GLY A 79 7.65 -26.95 -2.33
N VAL A 80 7.58 -26.42 -1.11
CA VAL A 80 8.23 -25.16 -0.71
C VAL A 80 9.14 -25.38 0.51
N SER A 81 9.90 -24.36 0.90
CA SER A 81 10.71 -24.42 2.12
C SER A 81 9.87 -24.20 3.38
N ARG A 82 10.27 -24.77 4.52
CA ARG A 82 9.65 -24.47 5.82
C ARG A 82 9.68 -22.98 6.15
N GLN A 83 10.76 -22.28 5.78
CA GLN A 83 10.88 -20.84 5.99
C GLN A 83 9.81 -20.06 5.23
N ALA A 84 9.43 -20.50 4.03
CA ALA A 84 8.34 -19.88 3.27
C ALA A 84 7.02 -19.99 4.03
N VAL A 85 6.65 -21.18 4.50
CA VAL A 85 5.44 -21.40 5.30
C VAL A 85 5.46 -20.56 6.57
N SER A 86 6.58 -20.51 7.28
CA SER A 86 6.74 -19.68 8.47
C SER A 86 6.55 -18.19 8.19
N LYS A 87 7.09 -17.68 7.08
CA LYS A 87 6.93 -16.29 6.67
C LYS A 87 5.47 -15.96 6.33
N TRP A 88 4.76 -16.86 5.69
CA TRP A 88 3.32 -16.67 5.38
C TRP A 88 2.49 -16.62 6.64
N GLU A 89 2.69 -17.55 7.58
CA GLU A 89 1.96 -17.58 8.85
C GLU A 89 2.27 -16.37 9.75
N ASN A 90 3.47 -15.79 9.66
CA ASN A 90 3.85 -14.58 10.39
C ASN A 90 3.48 -13.28 9.68
N GLY A 91 2.90 -13.35 8.48
CA GLY A 91 2.49 -12.18 7.70
C GLY A 91 3.64 -11.36 7.13
N THR A 92 4.86 -11.93 7.04
CA THR A 92 6.05 -11.26 6.46
C THR A 92 6.14 -11.40 4.95
N SER A 93 5.48 -12.41 4.39
CA SER A 93 5.30 -12.58 2.94
C SER A 93 3.98 -13.28 2.64
N ASP A 94 3.56 -13.26 1.38
CA ASP A 94 2.35 -13.93 0.92
C ASP A 94 2.70 -15.18 0.12
N PRO A 95 1.89 -16.25 0.19
CA PRO A 95 1.97 -17.32 -0.77
C PRO A 95 1.57 -16.85 -2.16
N SER A 96 2.17 -17.41 -3.21
CA SER A 96 1.68 -17.22 -4.57
C SER A 96 0.28 -17.82 -4.73
N THR A 97 -0.45 -17.41 -5.75
CA THR A 97 -1.79 -17.96 -6.02
C THR A 97 -1.77 -19.48 -6.16
N SER A 98 -0.76 -20.05 -6.81
CA SER A 98 -0.60 -21.49 -6.94
C SER A 98 -0.36 -22.19 -5.61
N ASN A 99 0.45 -21.60 -4.74
CA ASN A 99 0.69 -22.13 -3.38
C ASN A 99 -0.56 -22.01 -2.51
N LEU A 100 -1.33 -20.93 -2.65
CA LEU A 100 -2.60 -20.76 -1.94
C LEU A 100 -3.61 -21.84 -2.32
N ILE A 101 -3.74 -22.15 -3.60
CA ILE A 101 -4.58 -23.24 -4.10
C ILE A 101 -4.09 -24.60 -3.56
N ALA A 102 -2.78 -24.83 -3.54
CA ALA A 102 -2.21 -26.06 -3.00
C ALA A 102 -2.45 -26.21 -1.50
N LEU A 103 -2.34 -25.12 -0.74
CA LEU A 103 -2.67 -25.08 0.70
C LEU A 103 -4.14 -25.38 0.96
N ALA A 104 -5.04 -24.76 0.19
CA ALA A 104 -6.47 -25.01 0.31
C ALA A 104 -6.81 -26.49 0.07
N LYS A 105 -6.23 -27.09 -0.97
CA LYS A 105 -6.36 -28.53 -1.23
C LYS A 105 -5.83 -29.40 -0.10
N LEU A 106 -4.69 -29.04 0.47
CA LEU A 106 -4.07 -29.76 1.57
C LEU A 106 -4.95 -29.72 2.83
N PHE A 107 -5.57 -28.57 3.08
CA PHE A 107 -6.49 -28.39 4.23
C PHE A 107 -7.91 -28.87 3.98
N ASP A 108 -8.19 -29.43 2.79
CA ASP A 108 -9.53 -29.89 2.36
C ASP A 108 -10.60 -28.80 2.41
N ILE A 109 -10.25 -27.60 1.99
CA ILE A 109 -11.11 -26.41 1.91
C ILE A 109 -11.03 -25.81 0.51
N SER A 110 -12.10 -25.13 0.06
CA SER A 110 -12.00 -24.38 -1.19
C SER A 110 -11.13 -23.14 -1.05
N PRO A 111 -10.37 -22.73 -2.08
CA PRO A 111 -9.61 -21.48 -2.04
C PRO A 111 -10.47 -20.25 -1.75
N GLU A 112 -11.72 -20.26 -2.21
CA GLU A 112 -12.69 -19.17 -1.98
C GLU A 112 -13.08 -19.06 -0.51
N ASP A 113 -13.34 -20.19 0.13
CA ASP A 113 -13.69 -20.23 1.56
C ASP A 113 -12.49 -19.84 2.42
N LEU A 114 -11.29 -20.32 2.08
CA LEU A 114 -10.06 -19.93 2.75
C LEU A 114 -9.84 -18.41 2.71
N LEU A 115 -10.07 -17.77 1.56
CA LEU A 115 -9.95 -16.31 1.40
C LEU A 115 -11.07 -15.54 2.07
N ARG A 116 -12.24 -16.14 2.20
CA ARG A 116 -13.39 -15.50 2.86
C ARG A 116 -13.19 -15.35 4.38
N GLU A 117 -12.34 -16.18 4.97
CA GLU A 117 -11.96 -16.08 6.40
C GLU A 117 -10.93 -14.99 6.66
N VAL A 118 -10.33 -14.40 5.62
CA VAL A 118 -9.36 -13.31 5.73
C VAL A 118 -10.12 -11.98 5.83
N GLU A 119 -10.16 -11.40 7.04
CA GLU A 119 -10.74 -10.07 7.31
C GLU A 119 -9.67 -8.99 7.48
#